data_faa78b875cdee660878ef62cfa4f7eaf
#
_entry.id   faa78b875cdee660878ef62cfa4f7eaf
#
_cell.length_a   1.000
_cell.length_b   1.000
_cell.length_c   1.000
_cell.angle_alpha   90.00
_cell.angle_beta   90.00
_cell.angle_gamma   90.00
#
_symmetry.space_group_name_H-M   'P 1'
#
loop_
_entity.id
_entity.type
_entity.pdbx_description
1 polymer ?
#
loop_
_entity_poly.entity_id
_entity_poly.type
_entity_poly.pdbx_seq_one_letter_code
_entity_poly.pdbx_strand_id
1 'polypeptide(L)'
;MRDSLGMVVPVWYAPDMPAERMRELLTHTLGDCELFLRPEHIVLVVDGCPQAEAPARHAAAEFAARAGSEPLVVVQPGNEGQGGAVCRGFEHLLRESRVRYLCARDADGDHDIYDLPQLFRLLVQMEEIEGHDRVAVLGQRGDLHRPMGFARGQYEALLNEITLRAVGWAMAQRGQCPDLRYCRRLPGPPDFQSGYKLYTRATAEAFVSALRTAESAQPDQQVLRWGIQFVSTVELLLAGTVFGSVYRLTYDEQPQTSFEHADNRLLAYGRQFVWLYRRLTVPMDLGLRWWDEAILAVHWATVPGGWQELLHIRDYLARECWPQTAAPPPPRRHLMF
;
A
#
# COMPACT_ATOMS: atom_id res chain seq x y z
N MET A 1 -16.31 -3.42 -17.48
CA MET A 1 -15.23 -2.73 -16.78
C MET A 1 -15.37 -1.22 -16.92
N ARG A 2 -15.32 -0.66 -18.14
CA ARG A 2 -15.28 0.78 -18.42
C ARG A 2 -16.35 1.60 -17.67
N ASP A 3 -17.57 1.10 -17.58
CA ASP A 3 -18.71 1.80 -16.95
C ASP A 3 -18.80 1.60 -15.44
N SER A 4 -18.04 0.67 -14.88
CA SER A 4 -18.19 0.24 -13.49
C SER A 4 -16.95 0.46 -12.62
N LEU A 5 -15.82 0.85 -13.21
CA LEU A 5 -14.54 1.04 -12.52
C LEU A 5 -14.19 2.52 -12.42
N GLY A 6 -13.78 2.94 -11.21
CA GLY A 6 -13.19 4.24 -10.94
C GLY A 6 -11.72 4.12 -10.57
N MET A 7 -10.91 5.11 -10.92
CA MET A 7 -9.48 5.15 -10.65
C MET A 7 -9.08 6.46 -9.99
N VAL A 8 -8.25 6.38 -8.96
CA VAL A 8 -7.63 7.52 -8.31
C VAL A 8 -6.13 7.49 -8.53
N VAL A 9 -5.58 8.62 -8.95
CA VAL A 9 -4.15 8.84 -9.11
C VAL A 9 -3.71 9.89 -8.08
N PRO A 10 -3.05 9.49 -6.98
CA PRO A 10 -2.46 10.44 -6.04
C PRO A 10 -1.22 11.07 -6.68
N VAL A 11 -1.18 12.40 -6.71
CA VAL A 11 -0.11 13.16 -7.39
C VAL A 11 0.68 13.95 -6.36
N TRP A 12 1.90 13.54 -6.16
CA TRP A 12 2.92 14.27 -5.40
C TRP A 12 4.30 13.99 -5.98
N TYR A 13 5.11 15.03 -6.15
CA TYR A 13 6.48 14.90 -6.63
C TYR A 13 7.43 15.71 -5.75
N ALA A 14 8.69 15.32 -5.75
CA ALA A 14 9.73 16.07 -5.05
C ALA A 14 9.78 17.54 -5.52
N PRO A 15 10.07 18.49 -4.61
CA PRO A 15 10.03 19.92 -4.94
C PRO A 15 10.98 20.35 -6.07
N ASP A 16 12.04 19.59 -6.28
CA ASP A 16 13.06 19.82 -7.30
C ASP A 16 12.80 19.10 -8.63
N MET A 17 11.70 18.31 -8.72
CA MET A 17 11.36 17.62 -9.97
C MET A 17 10.97 18.62 -11.06
N PRO A 18 11.55 18.56 -12.26
CA PRO A 18 11.19 19.43 -13.37
C PRO A 18 9.72 19.22 -13.80
N ALA A 19 9.01 20.31 -14.11
CA ALA A 19 7.61 20.27 -14.55
C ALA A 19 7.41 19.40 -15.81
N GLU A 20 8.39 19.40 -16.72
CA GLU A 20 8.39 18.54 -17.90
C GLU A 20 8.35 17.05 -17.50
N ARG A 21 9.18 16.65 -16.53
CA ARG A 21 9.21 15.25 -16.06
C ARG A 21 7.92 14.87 -15.37
N MET A 22 7.32 15.75 -14.57
CA MET A 22 6.00 15.52 -13.96
C MET A 22 4.93 15.29 -15.03
N ARG A 23 4.96 16.11 -16.10
CA ARG A 23 4.02 15.97 -17.23
C ARG A 23 4.21 14.64 -17.94
N GLU A 24 5.43 14.24 -18.27
CA GLU A 24 5.74 12.96 -18.91
C GLU A 24 5.19 11.79 -18.09
N LEU A 25 5.45 11.75 -16.77
CA LEU A 25 4.99 10.70 -15.89
C LEU A 25 3.45 10.64 -15.82
N LEU A 26 2.79 11.78 -15.73
CA LEU A 26 1.33 11.85 -15.69
C LEU A 26 0.69 11.48 -17.03
N THR A 27 1.26 11.92 -18.15
CA THR A 27 0.81 11.53 -19.50
C THR A 27 0.99 10.03 -19.70
N HIS A 28 2.10 9.44 -19.23
CA HIS A 28 2.30 8.00 -19.24
C HIS A 28 1.30 7.27 -18.33
N THR A 29 1.09 7.77 -17.12
CA THR A 29 0.11 7.21 -16.18
C THR A 29 -1.32 7.24 -16.73
N LEU A 30 -1.71 8.27 -17.48
CA LEU A 30 -3.02 8.36 -18.12
C LEU A 30 -3.08 7.65 -19.50
N GLY A 31 -1.92 7.21 -20.01
CA GLY A 31 -1.85 6.50 -21.29
C GLY A 31 -2.77 5.29 -21.32
N ASP A 32 -3.52 5.14 -22.41
CA ASP A 32 -4.44 4.04 -22.69
C ASP A 32 -5.55 3.78 -21.65
N CYS A 33 -5.67 4.64 -20.62
CA CYS A 33 -6.73 4.51 -19.62
C CYS A 33 -8.13 4.57 -20.25
N GLU A 34 -8.32 5.32 -21.35
CA GLU A 34 -9.58 5.42 -22.09
C GLU A 34 -10.07 4.09 -22.65
N LEU A 35 -9.20 3.10 -22.82
CA LEU A 35 -9.59 1.75 -23.23
C LEU A 35 -10.37 1.01 -22.14
N PHE A 36 -10.13 1.35 -20.88
CA PHE A 36 -10.60 0.58 -19.72
C PHE A 36 -11.52 1.38 -18.78
N LEU A 37 -11.44 2.71 -18.79
CA LEU A 37 -12.17 3.60 -17.89
C LEU A 37 -12.90 4.72 -18.67
N ARG A 38 -13.94 5.26 -18.06
CA ARG A 38 -14.51 6.53 -18.51
C ARG A 38 -13.71 7.69 -17.92
N PRO A 39 -13.51 8.77 -18.66
CA PRO A 39 -12.80 9.96 -18.15
C PRO A 39 -13.35 10.49 -16.83
N GLU A 40 -14.67 10.57 -16.69
CA GLU A 40 -15.37 11.02 -15.49
C GLU A 40 -15.20 10.10 -14.27
N HIS A 41 -14.65 8.91 -14.47
CA HIS A 41 -14.32 7.96 -13.41
C HIS A 41 -12.83 7.99 -13.04
N ILE A 42 -12.04 8.91 -13.59
CA ILE A 42 -10.62 9.10 -13.26
C ILE A 42 -10.47 10.38 -12.45
N VAL A 43 -9.83 10.28 -11.28
CA VAL A 43 -9.59 11.41 -10.38
C VAL A 43 -8.09 11.53 -10.09
N LEU A 44 -7.47 12.62 -10.52
CA LEU A 44 -6.11 13.00 -10.11
C LEU A 44 -6.21 13.86 -8.86
N VAL A 45 -5.53 13.49 -7.79
CA VAL A 45 -5.52 14.26 -6.54
C VAL A 45 -4.12 14.81 -6.30
N VAL A 46 -3.95 16.12 -6.54
CA VAL A 46 -2.70 16.84 -6.28
C VAL A 46 -2.61 17.14 -4.78
N ASP A 47 -1.73 16.46 -4.08
CA ASP A 47 -1.66 16.42 -2.62
C ASP A 47 -0.63 17.44 -2.09
N GLY A 48 -1.07 18.69 -1.92
CA GLY A 48 -0.22 19.76 -1.37
C GLY A 48 1.08 19.98 -2.16
N CYS A 49 1.02 19.81 -3.48
CA CYS A 49 2.15 19.90 -4.40
C CYS A 49 1.83 20.93 -5.50
N PRO A 50 1.90 22.25 -5.21
CA PRO A 50 1.45 23.28 -6.14
C PRO A 50 2.12 23.22 -7.52
N GLN A 51 3.40 22.83 -7.57
CA GLN A 51 4.15 22.69 -8.83
C GLN A 51 3.61 21.57 -9.73
N ALA A 52 2.88 20.60 -9.18
CA ALA A 52 2.28 19.49 -9.95
C ALA A 52 0.89 19.84 -10.53
N GLU A 53 0.27 20.93 -10.11
CA GLU A 53 -1.09 21.29 -10.57
C GLU A 53 -1.12 21.55 -12.08
N ALA A 54 -0.24 22.42 -12.59
CA ALA A 54 -0.19 22.72 -14.03
C ALA A 54 0.16 21.47 -14.87
N PRO A 55 1.16 20.65 -14.53
CA PRO A 55 1.39 19.35 -15.17
C PRO A 55 0.18 18.41 -15.16
N ALA A 56 -0.55 18.30 -14.03
CA ALA A 56 -1.72 17.43 -13.91
C ALA A 56 -2.88 17.90 -14.82
N ARG A 57 -3.17 19.20 -14.85
CA ARG A 57 -4.18 19.77 -15.74
C ARG A 57 -3.80 19.61 -17.21
N HIS A 58 -2.52 19.75 -17.53
CA HIS A 58 -2.03 19.56 -18.89
C HIS A 58 -2.22 18.09 -19.33
N ALA A 59 -1.81 17.13 -18.52
CA ALA A 59 -2.00 15.70 -18.81
C ALA A 59 -3.49 15.33 -18.92
N ALA A 60 -4.36 15.93 -18.11
CA ALA A 60 -5.82 15.74 -18.20
C ALA A 60 -6.37 16.29 -19.54
N ALA A 61 -5.90 17.47 -19.99
CA ALA A 61 -6.30 18.04 -21.27
C ALA A 61 -5.80 17.22 -22.48
N GLU A 62 -4.55 16.74 -22.43
CA GLU A 62 -4.02 15.81 -23.45
C GLU A 62 -4.84 14.51 -23.52
N PHE A 63 -5.24 13.98 -22.36
CA PHE A 63 -6.11 12.81 -22.27
C PHE A 63 -7.47 13.10 -22.92
N ALA A 64 -8.08 14.27 -22.63
CA ALA A 64 -9.37 14.66 -23.18
C ALA A 64 -9.36 14.75 -24.72
N ALA A 65 -8.25 15.15 -25.31
CA ALA A 65 -8.11 15.20 -26.75
C ALA A 65 -8.28 13.80 -27.42
N ARG A 66 -7.97 12.72 -26.68
CA ARG A 66 -8.14 11.34 -27.15
C ARG A 66 -9.49 10.73 -26.69
N ALA A 67 -9.87 11.01 -25.45
CA ALA A 67 -11.01 10.34 -24.78
C ALA A 67 -12.34 11.12 -24.91
N GLY A 68 -12.31 12.38 -25.34
CA GLY A 68 -13.49 13.24 -25.54
C GLY A 68 -13.92 14.03 -24.31
N SER A 69 -13.39 13.74 -23.12
CA SER A 69 -13.61 14.51 -21.89
C SER A 69 -12.40 14.39 -20.93
N GLU A 70 -12.30 15.30 -19.97
CA GLU A 70 -11.20 15.38 -19.02
C GLU A 70 -11.44 14.51 -17.79
N PRO A 71 -10.40 13.87 -17.24
CA PRO A 71 -10.37 13.42 -15.86
C PRO A 71 -10.54 14.58 -14.88
N LEU A 72 -11.09 14.31 -13.71
CA LEU A 72 -11.17 15.31 -12.65
C LEU A 72 -9.80 15.54 -12.02
N VAL A 73 -9.39 16.81 -11.90
CA VAL A 73 -8.21 17.21 -11.13
C VAL A 73 -8.65 17.91 -9.86
N VAL A 74 -8.37 17.28 -8.71
CA VAL A 74 -8.61 17.82 -7.37
C VAL A 74 -7.29 18.33 -6.80
N VAL A 75 -7.24 19.58 -6.35
CA VAL A 75 -6.05 20.16 -5.71
C VAL A 75 -6.31 20.31 -4.22
N GLN A 76 -5.46 19.68 -3.39
CA GLN A 76 -5.49 19.84 -1.94
C GLN A 76 -4.53 20.94 -1.49
N PRO A 77 -4.93 21.79 -0.54
CA PRO A 77 -4.10 22.91 -0.09
C PRO A 77 -2.88 22.46 0.72
N GLY A 78 -2.95 21.29 1.33
CA GLY A 78 -1.89 20.70 2.16
C GLY A 78 -1.62 19.25 1.81
N ASN A 79 -0.40 18.81 2.07
CA ASN A 79 0.02 17.43 1.88
C ASN A 79 -0.50 16.56 3.03
N GLU A 80 -1.51 15.75 2.76
CA GLU A 80 -2.06 14.73 3.68
C GLU A 80 -1.36 13.37 3.52
N GLY A 81 -0.51 13.22 2.51
CA GLY A 81 0.15 11.96 2.12
C GLY A 81 -0.68 11.12 1.16
N GLN A 82 -0.05 10.08 0.63
CA GLN A 82 -0.67 9.22 -0.39
C GLN A 82 -2.02 8.66 0.07
N GLY A 83 -2.14 8.25 1.33
CA GLY A 83 -3.40 7.75 1.91
C GLY A 83 -4.48 8.82 1.94
N GLY A 84 -4.15 10.07 2.31
CA GLY A 84 -5.07 11.19 2.28
C GLY A 84 -5.58 11.49 0.89
N ALA A 85 -4.67 11.53 -0.10
CA ALA A 85 -5.02 11.76 -1.50
C ALA A 85 -5.94 10.65 -2.06
N VAL A 86 -5.63 9.38 -1.79
CA VAL A 86 -6.48 8.27 -2.25
C VAL A 86 -7.83 8.26 -1.55
N CYS A 87 -7.88 8.51 -0.23
CA CYS A 87 -9.16 8.67 0.48
C CYS A 87 -10.01 9.78 -0.14
N ARG A 88 -9.43 10.93 -0.44
CA ARG A 88 -10.14 12.05 -1.09
C ARG A 88 -10.73 11.67 -2.43
N GLY A 89 -9.94 10.99 -3.27
CA GLY A 89 -10.39 10.53 -4.58
C GLY A 89 -11.49 9.46 -4.47
N PHE A 90 -11.34 8.48 -3.57
CA PHE A 90 -12.36 7.47 -3.32
C PHE A 90 -13.65 8.09 -2.76
N GLU A 91 -13.56 8.99 -1.78
CA GLU A 91 -14.73 9.72 -1.25
C GLU A 91 -15.48 10.46 -2.36
N HIS A 92 -14.76 11.07 -3.31
CA HIS A 92 -15.38 11.72 -4.46
C HIS A 92 -16.12 10.70 -5.35
N LEU A 93 -15.44 9.63 -5.79
CA LEU A 93 -16.04 8.61 -6.65
C LEU A 93 -17.24 7.90 -5.98
N LEU A 94 -17.14 7.62 -4.69
CA LEU A 94 -18.21 7.00 -3.91
C LEU A 94 -19.45 7.89 -3.79
N ARG A 95 -19.27 9.21 -3.75
CA ARG A 95 -20.37 10.16 -3.63
C ARG A 95 -20.98 10.56 -4.97
N GLU A 96 -20.13 10.86 -5.96
CA GLU A 96 -20.54 11.50 -7.21
C GLU A 96 -20.74 10.51 -8.37
N SER A 97 -20.37 9.24 -8.21
CA SER A 97 -20.48 8.24 -9.26
C SER A 97 -21.17 6.95 -8.80
N ARG A 98 -21.59 6.12 -9.77
CA ARG A 98 -22.15 4.80 -9.51
C ARG A 98 -21.18 3.67 -9.80
N VAL A 99 -19.87 3.94 -9.77
CA VAL A 99 -18.87 2.90 -9.96
C VAL A 99 -19.01 1.82 -8.89
N ARG A 100 -18.86 0.57 -9.30
CA ARG A 100 -18.94 -0.60 -8.41
C ARG A 100 -17.58 -1.00 -7.88
N TYR A 101 -16.52 -0.63 -8.58
CA TYR A 101 -15.15 -1.01 -8.30
C TYR A 101 -14.24 0.21 -8.31
N LEU A 102 -13.24 0.22 -7.46
CA LEU A 102 -12.30 1.32 -7.34
C LEU A 102 -10.86 0.79 -7.31
N CYS A 103 -9.95 1.55 -7.91
CA CYS A 103 -8.52 1.29 -7.79
C CYS A 103 -7.74 2.58 -7.52
N ALA A 104 -6.59 2.43 -6.89
CA ALA A 104 -5.57 3.47 -6.84
C ALA A 104 -4.42 3.07 -7.77
N ARG A 105 -3.82 4.05 -8.45
CA ARG A 105 -2.69 3.88 -9.34
C ARG A 105 -1.67 4.98 -9.11
N ASP A 106 -0.42 4.63 -8.90
CA ASP A 106 0.64 5.60 -8.62
C ASP A 106 0.93 6.48 -9.86
N ALA A 107 1.38 7.71 -9.61
CA ALA A 107 1.63 8.72 -10.65
C ALA A 107 3.04 8.64 -11.26
N ASP A 108 3.78 7.57 -10.98
CA ASP A 108 5.16 7.35 -11.43
C ASP A 108 5.29 6.42 -12.65
N GLY A 109 4.16 5.86 -13.10
CA GLY A 109 4.10 4.95 -14.25
C GLY A 109 4.46 3.49 -13.95
N ASP A 110 4.77 3.11 -12.70
CA ASP A 110 5.10 1.72 -12.33
C ASP A 110 3.92 0.73 -12.48
N HIS A 111 2.70 1.23 -12.41
CA HIS A 111 1.50 0.42 -12.55
C HIS A 111 1.05 0.36 -14.00
N ASP A 112 1.30 -0.76 -14.69
CA ASP A 112 0.86 -0.94 -16.08
C ASP A 112 -0.68 -0.99 -16.15
N ILE A 113 -1.27 -0.19 -17.05
CA ILE A 113 -2.72 -0.16 -17.25
C ILE A 113 -3.24 -1.49 -17.82
N TYR A 114 -2.42 -2.22 -18.55
CA TYR A 114 -2.78 -3.51 -19.13
C TYR A 114 -2.84 -4.67 -18.12
N ASP A 115 -2.36 -4.48 -16.89
CA ASP A 115 -2.61 -5.40 -15.78
C ASP A 115 -4.05 -5.29 -15.24
N LEU A 116 -4.69 -4.13 -15.42
CA LEU A 116 -6.02 -3.82 -14.88
C LEU A 116 -7.13 -4.82 -15.29
N PRO A 117 -7.21 -5.28 -16.55
CA PRO A 117 -8.22 -6.28 -16.93
C PRO A 117 -8.12 -7.60 -16.19
N GLN A 118 -6.93 -8.06 -15.84
CA GLN A 118 -6.75 -9.31 -15.10
C GLN A 118 -7.17 -9.15 -13.63
N LEU A 119 -6.75 -8.05 -13.00
CA LEU A 119 -7.16 -7.69 -11.63
C LEU A 119 -8.69 -7.58 -11.55
N PHE A 120 -9.29 -6.87 -12.50
CA PHE A 120 -10.74 -6.68 -12.58
C PHE A 120 -11.50 -8.00 -12.75
N ARG A 121 -11.03 -8.86 -13.66
CA ARG A 121 -11.66 -10.17 -13.89
C ARG A 121 -11.66 -11.03 -12.64
N LEU A 122 -10.53 -11.10 -11.93
CA LEU A 122 -10.45 -11.85 -10.67
C LEU A 122 -11.39 -11.26 -9.63
N LEU A 123 -11.44 -9.92 -9.48
CA LEU A 123 -12.31 -9.25 -8.50
C LEU A 123 -13.78 -9.59 -8.72
N VAL A 124 -14.26 -9.47 -9.97
CA VAL A 124 -15.65 -9.79 -10.34
C VAL A 124 -15.95 -11.26 -10.08
N GLN A 125 -15.05 -12.16 -10.47
CA GLN A 125 -15.22 -13.59 -10.25
C GLN A 125 -15.28 -13.94 -8.76
N MET A 126 -14.43 -13.30 -7.94
CA MET A 126 -14.47 -13.49 -6.48
C MET A 126 -15.79 -13.00 -5.89
N GLU A 127 -16.27 -11.80 -6.27
CA GLU A 127 -17.55 -11.26 -5.81
C GLU A 127 -18.71 -12.21 -6.14
N GLU A 128 -18.71 -12.79 -7.35
CA GLU A 128 -19.72 -13.76 -7.79
C GLU A 128 -19.67 -15.07 -6.99
N ILE A 129 -18.47 -15.63 -6.76
CA ILE A 129 -18.29 -16.90 -6.04
C ILE A 129 -18.62 -16.75 -4.57
N GLU A 130 -18.18 -15.67 -3.94
CA GLU A 130 -18.40 -15.41 -2.52
C GLU A 130 -19.85 -14.98 -2.22
N GLY A 131 -20.57 -14.45 -3.21
CA GLY A 131 -21.95 -13.95 -3.03
C GLY A 131 -22.02 -12.69 -2.14
N HIS A 132 -20.91 -12.00 -1.95
CA HIS A 132 -20.82 -10.74 -1.21
C HIS A 132 -19.73 -9.83 -1.76
N ASP A 133 -19.82 -8.54 -1.44
CA ASP A 133 -18.97 -7.46 -1.96
C ASP A 133 -17.79 -7.07 -1.06
N ARG A 134 -17.39 -7.94 -0.10
CA ARG A 134 -16.20 -7.74 0.74
C ARG A 134 -15.00 -8.46 0.14
N VAL A 135 -14.58 -8.01 -1.03
CA VAL A 135 -13.45 -8.61 -1.76
C VAL A 135 -12.48 -7.53 -2.25
N ALA A 136 -11.20 -7.89 -2.34
CA ALA A 136 -10.13 -7.05 -2.85
C ALA A 136 -9.12 -7.88 -3.64
N VAL A 137 -8.46 -7.29 -4.63
CA VAL A 137 -7.43 -7.95 -5.42
C VAL A 137 -6.14 -7.12 -5.41
N LEU A 138 -5.03 -7.81 -5.15
CA LEU A 138 -3.67 -7.26 -5.15
C LEU A 138 -3.01 -7.49 -6.51
N GLY A 139 -2.42 -6.46 -7.10
CA GLY A 139 -1.43 -6.61 -8.15
C GLY A 139 -0.09 -7.01 -7.53
N GLN A 140 0.13 -8.29 -7.33
CA GLN A 140 1.31 -8.82 -6.66
C GLN A 140 2.56 -8.67 -7.52
N ARG A 141 3.59 -8.02 -6.99
CA ARG A 141 4.87 -7.87 -7.68
C ARG A 141 5.62 -9.20 -7.73
N GLY A 142 6.12 -9.55 -8.89
CA GLY A 142 6.89 -10.78 -9.08
C GLY A 142 8.31 -10.71 -8.50
N ASP A 143 8.87 -9.49 -8.42
CA ASP A 143 10.16 -9.19 -7.82
C ASP A 143 10.05 -7.89 -7.01
N LEU A 144 10.39 -7.96 -5.72
CA LEU A 144 10.37 -6.80 -4.83
C LEU A 144 11.67 -5.99 -4.86
N HIS A 145 12.76 -6.58 -5.36
CA HIS A 145 14.08 -5.97 -5.29
C HIS A 145 14.40 -5.10 -6.51
N ARG A 146 13.95 -5.54 -7.69
CA ARG A 146 14.28 -4.88 -8.95
C ARG A 146 13.75 -3.44 -9.04
N PRO A 147 12.46 -3.16 -8.78
CA PRO A 147 11.95 -1.80 -8.90
C PRO A 147 12.28 -0.91 -7.71
N MET A 148 12.52 -1.47 -6.53
CA MET A 148 12.57 -0.72 -5.27
C MET A 148 13.94 -0.76 -4.59
N GLY A 149 14.89 -1.48 -5.17
CA GLY A 149 16.17 -1.74 -4.55
C GLY A 149 16.13 -2.83 -3.47
N PHE A 150 17.30 -3.37 -3.16
CA PHE A 150 17.45 -4.54 -2.30
C PHE A 150 16.92 -4.30 -0.88
N ALA A 151 17.35 -3.20 -0.23
CA ALA A 151 16.94 -2.91 1.14
C ALA A 151 15.43 -2.82 1.29
N ARG A 152 14.77 -2.01 0.47
CA ARG A 152 13.33 -1.81 0.51
C ARG A 152 12.57 -3.12 0.28
N GLY A 153 12.99 -3.90 -0.73
CA GLY A 153 12.37 -5.21 -1.00
C GLY A 153 12.45 -6.17 0.18
N GLN A 154 13.60 -6.20 0.90
CA GLN A 154 13.78 -7.04 2.09
C GLN A 154 12.88 -6.59 3.26
N TYR A 155 12.76 -5.28 3.50
CA TYR A 155 11.87 -4.74 4.54
C TYR A 155 10.39 -4.97 4.23
N GLU A 156 9.98 -4.83 2.97
CA GLU A 156 8.59 -5.09 2.59
C GLU A 156 8.25 -6.59 2.69
N ALA A 157 9.18 -7.48 2.36
CA ALA A 157 9.01 -8.92 2.59
C ALA A 157 8.84 -9.23 4.09
N LEU A 158 9.69 -8.64 4.95
CA LEU A 158 9.61 -8.77 6.40
C LEU A 158 8.27 -8.24 6.94
N LEU A 159 7.83 -7.09 6.44
CA LEU A 159 6.56 -6.49 6.84
C LEU A 159 5.37 -7.37 6.45
N ASN A 160 5.37 -7.91 5.23
CA ASN A 160 4.31 -8.84 4.78
C ASN A 160 4.25 -10.08 5.67
N GLU A 161 5.40 -10.68 6.01
CA GLU A 161 5.48 -11.88 6.86
C GLU A 161 4.95 -11.62 8.27
N ILE A 162 5.43 -10.56 8.93
CA ILE A 162 4.99 -10.22 10.29
C ILE A 162 3.52 -9.80 10.31
N THR A 163 3.05 -9.08 9.26
CA THR A 163 1.64 -8.73 9.13
C THR A 163 0.75 -9.97 9.10
N LEU A 164 1.10 -10.96 8.27
CA LEU A 164 0.30 -12.17 8.15
C LEU A 164 0.25 -12.95 9.48
N ARG A 165 1.39 -13.05 10.18
CA ARG A 165 1.45 -13.70 11.50
C ARG A 165 0.60 -12.97 12.54
N ALA A 166 0.74 -11.65 12.63
CA ALA A 166 0.04 -10.85 13.63
C ALA A 166 -1.48 -10.81 13.41
N VAL A 167 -1.92 -10.63 12.15
CA VAL A 167 -3.33 -10.66 11.78
C VAL A 167 -3.90 -12.06 12.01
N GLY A 168 -3.19 -13.11 11.56
CA GLY A 168 -3.61 -14.50 11.78
C GLY A 168 -3.78 -14.82 13.26
N TRP A 169 -2.84 -14.40 14.10
CA TRP A 169 -2.95 -14.56 15.55
C TRP A 169 -4.16 -13.81 16.14
N ALA A 170 -4.34 -12.54 15.77
CA ALA A 170 -5.46 -11.74 16.30
C ALA A 170 -6.82 -12.29 15.86
N MET A 171 -6.94 -12.78 14.65
CA MET A 171 -8.17 -13.42 14.15
C MET A 171 -8.41 -14.78 14.80
N ALA A 172 -7.35 -15.57 15.05
CA ALA A 172 -7.46 -16.86 15.72
C ALA A 172 -8.01 -16.74 17.15
N GLN A 173 -7.74 -15.62 17.86
CA GLN A 173 -8.35 -15.34 19.17
C GLN A 173 -9.89 -15.24 19.10
N ARG A 174 -10.44 -15.04 17.90
CA ARG A 174 -11.89 -14.96 17.63
C ARG A 174 -12.41 -16.18 16.87
N GLY A 175 -11.59 -17.25 16.75
CA GLY A 175 -11.92 -18.44 15.96
C GLY A 175 -11.98 -18.18 14.45
N GLN A 176 -11.30 -17.15 13.97
CA GLN A 176 -11.26 -16.75 12.56
C GLN A 176 -9.85 -16.89 11.98
N CYS A 177 -9.73 -16.81 10.67
CA CYS A 177 -8.45 -16.73 9.96
C CYS A 177 -8.55 -15.79 8.76
N PRO A 178 -7.43 -15.19 8.31
CA PRO A 178 -7.42 -14.41 7.08
C PRO A 178 -7.82 -15.27 5.88
N ASP A 179 -8.74 -14.78 5.05
CA ASP A 179 -9.14 -15.49 3.84
C ASP A 179 -8.28 -15.04 2.65
N LEU A 180 -7.32 -15.87 2.31
CA LEU A 180 -6.33 -15.66 1.25
C LEU A 180 -6.39 -16.77 0.19
N ARG A 181 -7.52 -17.47 0.06
CA ARG A 181 -7.65 -18.64 -0.84
C ARG A 181 -7.46 -18.29 -2.32
N TYR A 182 -7.69 -17.03 -2.71
CA TYR A 182 -7.46 -16.54 -4.06
C TYR A 182 -6.10 -15.85 -4.24
N CYS A 183 -5.28 -15.82 -3.19
CA CYS A 183 -3.92 -15.33 -3.30
C CYS A 183 -2.99 -16.45 -3.74
N ARG A 184 -2.24 -16.21 -4.80
CA ARG A 184 -1.14 -17.12 -5.16
C ARG A 184 -0.05 -17.02 -4.12
N ARG A 185 0.30 -18.14 -3.52
CA ARG A 185 1.45 -18.26 -2.63
C ARG A 185 2.65 -18.66 -3.44
N LEU A 186 3.50 -17.70 -3.77
CA LEU A 186 4.92 -17.98 -3.96
C LEU A 186 5.57 -18.17 -2.58
N PRO A 187 6.83 -18.61 -2.49
CA PRO A 187 7.46 -18.77 -1.18
C PRO A 187 7.38 -17.44 -0.42
N GLY A 188 6.38 -17.33 0.44
CA GLY A 188 6.11 -16.14 1.24
C GLY A 188 4.64 -15.70 1.26
N PRO A 189 4.32 -14.69 2.07
CA PRO A 189 2.99 -14.09 2.15
C PRO A 189 2.65 -13.31 0.88
N PRO A 190 1.36 -12.98 0.66
CA PRO A 190 0.97 -12.05 -0.40
C PRO A 190 1.67 -10.70 -0.25
N ASP A 191 1.89 -10.02 -1.38
CA ASP A 191 2.49 -8.69 -1.40
C ASP A 191 1.49 -7.61 -0.97
N PHE A 192 1.27 -7.51 0.33
CA PHE A 192 0.36 -6.53 0.92
C PHE A 192 0.80 -5.08 0.72
N GLN A 193 2.09 -4.86 0.39
CA GLN A 193 2.65 -3.52 0.19
C GLN A 193 2.51 -3.03 -1.26
N SER A 194 1.99 -3.85 -2.18
CA SER A 194 1.71 -3.38 -3.53
C SER A 194 0.72 -2.21 -3.53
N GLY A 195 1.05 -1.12 -4.22
CA GLY A 195 0.17 0.03 -4.41
C GLY A 195 -1.00 -0.25 -5.36
N TYR A 196 -0.86 -1.21 -6.26
CA TYR A 196 -1.88 -1.52 -7.26
C TYR A 196 -2.90 -2.52 -6.71
N LYS A 197 -4.01 -1.99 -6.24
CA LYS A 197 -5.10 -2.78 -5.66
C LYS A 197 -6.43 -2.37 -6.23
N LEU A 198 -7.32 -3.37 -6.42
CA LEU A 198 -8.72 -3.16 -6.77
C LEU A 198 -9.61 -3.56 -5.61
N TYR A 199 -10.67 -2.78 -5.43
CA TYR A 199 -11.66 -2.95 -4.37
C TYR A 199 -13.07 -2.93 -4.95
N THR A 200 -13.97 -3.72 -4.41
CA THR A 200 -15.41 -3.47 -4.57
C THR A 200 -15.78 -2.16 -3.87
N ARG A 201 -16.95 -1.62 -4.18
CA ARG A 201 -17.44 -0.37 -3.58
C ARG A 201 -17.46 -0.44 -2.05
N ALA A 202 -18.05 -1.50 -1.47
CA ALA A 202 -18.11 -1.66 -0.02
C ALA A 202 -16.71 -1.81 0.60
N THR A 203 -15.80 -2.50 -0.05
CA THR A 203 -14.41 -2.61 0.43
C THR A 203 -13.67 -1.27 0.33
N ALA A 204 -13.93 -0.45 -0.70
CA ALA A 204 -13.36 0.89 -0.80
C ALA A 204 -13.92 1.85 0.28
N GLU A 205 -15.19 1.75 0.62
CA GLU A 205 -15.80 2.47 1.76
C GLU A 205 -15.13 2.06 3.09
N ALA A 206 -14.92 0.75 3.30
CA ALA A 206 -14.21 0.23 4.47
C ALA A 206 -12.73 0.68 4.50
N PHE A 207 -12.05 0.72 3.35
CA PHE A 207 -10.69 1.26 3.22
C PHE A 207 -10.59 2.71 3.68
N VAL A 208 -11.48 3.58 3.18
CA VAL A 208 -11.52 5.00 3.57
C VAL A 208 -11.80 5.13 5.08
N SER A 209 -12.80 4.42 5.57
CA SER A 209 -13.16 4.42 6.99
C SER A 209 -11.99 3.97 7.88
N ALA A 210 -11.28 2.92 7.50
CA ALA A 210 -10.14 2.38 8.24
C ALA A 210 -9.01 3.41 8.38
N LEU A 211 -8.61 4.05 7.27
CA LEU A 211 -7.54 5.04 7.27
C LEU A 211 -7.92 6.31 8.03
N ARG A 212 -9.15 6.83 7.83
CA ARG A 212 -9.63 8.02 8.55
C ARG A 212 -9.76 7.76 10.06
N THR A 213 -10.22 6.56 10.44
CA THR A 213 -10.31 6.17 11.85
C THR A 213 -8.94 6.05 12.49
N ALA A 214 -7.98 5.40 11.81
CA ALA A 214 -6.62 5.23 12.32
C ALA A 214 -5.90 6.59 12.48
N GLU A 215 -6.06 7.51 11.52
CA GLU A 215 -5.53 8.87 11.61
C GLU A 215 -6.15 9.64 12.79
N SER A 216 -7.48 9.58 12.93
CA SER A 216 -8.18 10.28 14.02
C SER A 216 -7.82 9.72 15.41
N ALA A 217 -7.56 8.42 15.51
CA ALA A 217 -7.16 7.78 16.77
C ALA A 217 -5.71 8.10 17.16
N GLN A 218 -4.84 8.39 16.21
CA GLN A 218 -3.40 8.64 16.43
C GLN A 218 -2.88 9.74 15.48
N PRO A 219 -3.32 11.03 15.64
CA PRO A 219 -2.96 12.11 14.72
C PRO A 219 -1.44 12.33 14.60
N ASP A 220 -0.72 12.16 15.71
CA ASP A 220 0.74 12.32 15.77
C ASP A 220 1.50 11.27 14.93
N GLN A 221 0.85 10.15 14.61
CA GLN A 221 1.45 9.09 13.81
C GLN A 221 1.40 9.39 12.31
N GLN A 222 0.55 10.32 11.86
CA GLN A 222 0.39 10.67 10.45
C GLN A 222 0.14 9.44 9.55
N VAL A 223 -0.81 8.59 9.96
CA VAL A 223 -1.11 7.30 9.31
C VAL A 223 -1.41 7.46 7.82
N LEU A 224 -2.07 8.56 7.43
CA LEU A 224 -2.37 8.85 6.02
C LEU A 224 -1.11 9.02 5.15
N ARG A 225 0.04 9.35 5.74
CA ARG A 225 1.29 9.51 4.98
C ARG A 225 1.98 8.18 4.65
N TRP A 226 1.89 7.20 5.55
CA TRP A 226 2.62 5.93 5.39
C TRP A 226 1.73 4.68 5.41
N GLY A 227 0.51 4.79 5.90
CA GLY A 227 -0.34 3.64 6.21
C GLY A 227 -1.21 3.13 5.06
N ILE A 228 -1.23 3.79 3.91
CA ILE A 228 -2.17 3.49 2.83
C ILE A 228 -2.19 2.01 2.43
N GLN A 229 -1.02 1.41 2.22
CA GLN A 229 -0.94 0.00 1.79
C GLN A 229 -1.07 -0.96 2.96
N PHE A 230 -0.60 -0.57 4.12
CA PHE A 230 -0.43 -1.39 5.28
C PHE A 230 -1.65 -1.38 6.22
N VAL A 231 -2.00 -0.20 6.75
CA VAL A 231 -3.10 -0.04 7.71
C VAL A 231 -4.43 -0.47 7.09
N SER A 232 -4.71 -0.02 5.86
CA SER A 232 -5.93 -0.42 5.17
C SER A 232 -6.02 -1.93 4.99
N THR A 233 -4.93 -2.59 4.58
CA THR A 233 -4.92 -4.04 4.38
C THR A 233 -5.15 -4.80 5.68
N VAL A 234 -4.50 -4.40 6.78
CA VAL A 234 -4.71 -5.01 8.11
C VAL A 234 -6.17 -4.88 8.54
N GLU A 235 -6.74 -3.69 8.47
CA GLU A 235 -8.13 -3.46 8.89
C GLU A 235 -9.13 -4.21 8.01
N LEU A 236 -8.90 -4.26 6.69
CA LEU A 236 -9.74 -5.04 5.77
C LEU A 236 -9.67 -6.55 6.06
N LEU A 237 -8.48 -7.10 6.34
CA LEU A 237 -8.33 -8.49 6.74
C LEU A 237 -9.08 -8.79 8.05
N LEU A 238 -8.94 -7.92 9.04
CA LEU A 238 -9.65 -8.03 10.33
C LEU A 238 -11.17 -7.93 10.17
N ALA A 239 -11.65 -7.19 9.17
CA ALA A 239 -13.06 -7.08 8.81
C ALA A 239 -13.58 -8.29 7.99
N GLY A 240 -12.73 -9.27 7.68
CA GLY A 240 -13.10 -10.47 6.92
C GLY A 240 -13.18 -10.24 5.42
N THR A 241 -12.47 -9.25 4.88
CA THR A 241 -12.32 -9.09 3.43
C THR A 241 -11.54 -10.26 2.85
N VAL A 242 -12.09 -10.86 1.79
CA VAL A 242 -11.42 -11.91 1.02
C VAL A 242 -10.44 -11.28 0.04
N PHE A 243 -9.17 -11.69 0.11
CA PHE A 243 -8.13 -11.18 -0.79
C PHE A 243 -7.78 -12.19 -1.88
N GLY A 244 -7.65 -11.67 -3.10
CA GLY A 244 -7.04 -12.37 -4.23
C GLY A 244 -5.79 -11.67 -4.72
N SER A 245 -4.98 -12.33 -5.54
CA SER A 245 -3.81 -11.72 -6.15
C SER A 245 -3.59 -12.16 -7.59
N VAL A 246 -3.13 -11.22 -8.41
CA VAL A 246 -2.66 -11.44 -9.78
C VAL A 246 -1.22 -10.96 -9.87
N TYR A 247 -0.33 -11.77 -10.45
CA TYR A 247 1.04 -11.33 -10.69
C TYR A 247 1.07 -10.22 -11.73
N ARG A 248 1.85 -9.19 -11.41
CA ARG A 248 2.25 -8.15 -12.34
C ARG A 248 3.77 -8.06 -12.43
N LEU A 249 4.26 -7.61 -13.56
CA LEU A 249 5.66 -7.25 -13.71
C LEU A 249 5.86 -5.81 -13.25
N THR A 250 7.07 -5.54 -12.75
CA THR A 250 7.56 -4.20 -12.48
C THR A 250 8.81 -4.02 -13.35
N TYR A 251 8.83 -2.98 -14.15
CA TYR A 251 9.84 -2.87 -15.20
C TYR A 251 10.98 -1.94 -14.84
N ASP A 252 10.69 -0.84 -14.16
CA ASP A 252 11.63 0.23 -13.93
C ASP A 252 11.98 0.39 -12.45
N GLU A 253 13.19 0.91 -12.19
CA GLU A 253 13.57 1.37 -10.88
C GLU A 253 12.70 2.56 -10.51
N GLN A 254 12.05 2.48 -9.36
CA GLN A 254 11.30 3.62 -8.86
C GLN A 254 12.27 4.76 -8.51
N PRO A 255 12.00 5.99 -8.94
CA PRO A 255 12.90 7.12 -8.71
C PRO A 255 12.99 7.55 -7.23
N GLN A 256 12.43 6.81 -6.30
CA GLN A 256 12.36 7.17 -4.89
C GLN A 256 13.47 6.54 -4.08
N THR A 257 14.32 7.40 -3.55
CA THR A 257 15.51 7.07 -2.77
C THR A 257 15.35 7.26 -1.26
N SER A 258 14.16 7.64 -0.77
CA SER A 258 13.93 7.95 0.65
C SER A 258 14.26 6.81 1.63
N PHE A 259 14.42 5.58 1.12
CA PHE A 259 14.73 4.38 1.91
C PHE A 259 16.21 3.99 1.91
N GLU A 260 17.10 4.77 1.32
CA GLU A 260 18.53 4.46 1.28
C GLU A 260 19.22 4.61 2.64
N HIS A 261 18.73 5.51 3.48
CA HIS A 261 19.30 5.76 4.81
C HIS A 261 18.61 4.93 5.90
N ALA A 262 19.41 4.36 6.84
CA ALA A 262 18.92 3.54 7.93
C ALA A 262 17.89 4.25 8.82
N ASP A 263 18.08 5.53 9.11
CA ASP A 263 17.14 6.33 9.91
C ASP A 263 15.78 6.47 9.23
N ASN A 264 15.76 6.65 7.91
CA ASN A 264 14.51 6.70 7.15
C ASN A 264 13.80 5.35 7.15
N ARG A 265 14.54 4.24 7.07
CA ARG A 265 13.96 2.90 7.16
C ARG A 265 13.38 2.62 8.54
N LEU A 266 14.10 3.01 9.61
CA LEU A 266 13.58 2.92 10.97
C LEU A 266 12.26 3.68 11.14
N LEU A 267 12.20 4.91 10.64
CA LEU A 267 10.98 5.73 10.71
C LEU A 267 9.85 5.15 9.87
N ALA A 268 10.14 4.71 8.65
CA ALA A 268 9.12 4.21 7.73
C ALA A 268 8.57 2.83 8.17
N TYR A 269 9.46 1.87 8.41
CA TYR A 269 9.04 0.50 8.74
C TYR A 269 8.85 0.28 10.24
N GLY A 270 9.68 0.87 11.09
CA GLY A 270 9.54 0.77 12.53
C GLY A 270 8.17 1.26 13.02
N ARG A 271 7.68 2.39 12.50
CA ARG A 271 6.34 2.91 12.82
C ARG A 271 5.23 1.94 12.41
N GLN A 272 5.36 1.29 11.26
CA GLN A 272 4.36 0.32 10.78
C GLN A 272 4.28 -0.88 11.71
N PHE A 273 5.42 -1.45 12.13
CA PHE A 273 5.45 -2.55 13.10
C PHE A 273 4.91 -2.13 14.47
N VAL A 274 5.27 -0.93 14.97
CA VAL A 274 4.74 -0.39 16.24
C VAL A 274 3.23 -0.26 16.16
N TRP A 275 2.71 0.33 15.08
CA TRP A 275 1.28 0.46 14.88
C TRP A 275 0.60 -0.92 14.89
N LEU A 276 1.13 -1.89 14.15
CA LEU A 276 0.59 -3.25 14.06
C LEU A 276 0.50 -3.91 15.43
N TYR A 277 1.59 -3.91 16.18
CA TYR A 277 1.63 -4.60 17.46
C TYR A 277 0.74 -3.92 18.52
N ARG A 278 0.69 -2.60 18.53
CA ARG A 278 -0.23 -1.83 19.40
C ARG A 278 -1.69 -2.07 19.00
N ARG A 279 -2.00 -2.00 17.70
CA ARG A 279 -3.36 -2.18 17.16
C ARG A 279 -3.93 -3.56 17.47
N LEU A 280 -3.09 -4.60 17.43
CA LEU A 280 -3.50 -5.97 17.69
C LEU A 280 -3.25 -6.41 19.13
N THR A 281 -2.71 -5.55 19.98
CA THR A 281 -2.36 -5.85 21.37
C THR A 281 -1.47 -7.10 21.49
N VAL A 282 -0.45 -7.19 20.62
CA VAL A 282 0.46 -8.32 20.55
C VAL A 282 1.30 -8.41 21.84
N PRO A 283 1.36 -9.56 22.55
CA PRO A 283 2.24 -9.75 23.70
C PRO A 283 3.72 -9.62 23.30
N MET A 284 4.54 -9.06 24.21
CA MET A 284 5.97 -8.78 23.93
C MET A 284 6.75 -10.02 23.50
N ASP A 285 6.63 -11.11 24.26
CA ASP A 285 7.33 -12.36 24.01
C ASP A 285 6.99 -12.95 22.63
N LEU A 286 5.74 -12.81 22.20
CA LEU A 286 5.25 -13.26 20.91
C LEU A 286 5.75 -12.34 19.78
N GLY A 287 5.58 -11.03 19.93
CA GLY A 287 6.00 -10.06 18.92
C GLY A 287 7.50 -10.07 18.65
N LEU A 288 8.32 -10.13 19.74
CA LEU A 288 9.77 -10.23 19.60
C LEU A 288 10.22 -11.59 19.04
N ARG A 289 9.51 -12.68 19.37
CA ARG A 289 9.80 -13.99 18.77
C ARG A 289 9.55 -13.98 17.26
N TRP A 290 8.42 -13.43 16.80
CA TRP A 290 8.14 -13.31 15.38
C TRP A 290 9.21 -12.48 14.65
N TRP A 291 9.64 -11.40 15.28
CA TRP A 291 10.74 -10.58 14.76
C TRP A 291 12.02 -11.40 14.63
N ASP A 292 12.46 -12.03 15.73
CA ASP A 292 13.70 -12.80 15.79
C ASP A 292 13.71 -13.98 14.78
N GLU A 293 12.55 -14.58 14.51
CA GLU A 293 12.42 -15.64 13.50
C GLU A 293 12.41 -15.07 12.07
N ALA A 294 11.69 -13.97 11.82
CA ALA A 294 11.52 -13.42 10.49
C ALA A 294 12.80 -12.77 9.95
N ILE A 295 13.59 -12.10 10.80
CA ILE A 295 14.86 -11.48 10.37
C ILE A 295 15.90 -12.49 9.88
N LEU A 296 15.80 -13.76 10.25
CA LEU A 296 16.68 -14.81 9.77
C LEU A 296 16.40 -15.20 8.30
N ALA A 297 15.19 -14.94 7.83
CA ALA A 297 14.78 -15.24 6.46
C ALA A 297 15.10 -14.11 5.48
N VAL A 298 15.48 -12.91 5.96
CA VAL A 298 15.80 -11.78 5.10
C VAL A 298 17.31 -11.68 4.86
N HIS A 299 17.67 -11.56 3.59
CA HIS A 299 19.07 -11.42 3.20
C HIS A 299 19.72 -10.11 3.68
N TRP A 300 18.91 -9.13 4.09
CA TRP A 300 19.42 -7.89 4.69
C TRP A 300 20.28 -8.17 5.95
N ALA A 301 20.00 -9.23 6.69
CA ALA A 301 20.79 -9.67 7.83
C ALA A 301 22.23 -10.01 7.48
N THR A 302 22.54 -10.34 6.23
CA THR A 302 23.88 -10.72 5.75
C THR A 302 24.67 -9.54 5.16
N VAL A 303 24.02 -8.39 4.96
CA VAL A 303 24.69 -7.18 4.44
C VAL A 303 25.50 -6.50 5.56
N PRO A 304 26.66 -5.90 5.28
CA PRO A 304 27.39 -5.14 6.27
C PRO A 304 26.52 -4.09 6.97
N GLY A 305 26.41 -4.14 8.29
CA GLY A 305 25.53 -3.27 9.09
C GLY A 305 24.06 -3.68 9.13
N GLY A 306 23.59 -4.56 8.24
CA GLY A 306 22.19 -4.94 8.16
C GLY A 306 21.66 -5.65 9.40
N TRP A 307 22.45 -6.55 9.98
CA TRP A 307 22.10 -7.21 11.24
C TRP A 307 21.91 -6.22 12.39
N GLN A 308 22.83 -5.27 12.53
CA GLN A 308 22.77 -4.22 13.57
C GLN A 308 21.54 -3.32 13.39
N GLU A 309 21.21 -2.99 12.15
CA GLU A 309 20.00 -2.22 11.83
C GLU A 309 18.73 -2.97 12.25
N LEU A 310 18.62 -4.26 11.92
CA LEU A 310 17.49 -5.11 12.33
C LEU A 310 17.36 -5.23 13.84
N LEU A 311 18.47 -5.34 14.57
CA LEU A 311 18.48 -5.32 16.04
C LEU A 311 18.05 -3.95 16.59
N HIS A 312 18.48 -2.86 15.96
CA HIS A 312 18.05 -1.52 16.37
C HIS A 312 16.54 -1.34 16.23
N ILE A 313 15.94 -1.84 15.12
CA ILE A 313 14.48 -1.83 14.96
C ILE A 313 13.81 -2.70 16.03
N ARG A 314 14.37 -3.87 16.36
CA ARG A 314 13.86 -4.73 17.43
C ARG A 314 13.81 -4.01 18.77
N ASP A 315 14.88 -3.30 19.13
CA ASP A 315 14.96 -2.53 20.37
C ASP A 315 13.99 -1.34 20.36
N TYR A 316 13.82 -0.71 19.19
CA TYR A 316 12.80 0.32 18.98
C TYR A 316 11.40 -0.23 19.24
N LEU A 317 11.06 -1.40 18.66
CA LEU A 317 9.78 -2.06 18.88
C LEU A 317 9.54 -2.37 20.35
N ALA A 318 10.57 -2.90 21.06
CA ALA A 318 10.47 -3.23 22.47
C ALA A 318 10.12 -1.99 23.31
N ARG A 319 10.82 -0.87 23.08
CA ARG A 319 10.57 0.38 23.79
C ARG A 319 9.22 0.98 23.49
N GLU A 320 8.82 1.01 22.22
CA GLU A 320 7.60 1.68 21.81
C GLU A 320 6.34 0.85 22.14
N CYS A 321 6.38 -0.45 21.92
CA CYS A 321 5.18 -1.27 22.13
C CYS A 321 4.98 -1.66 23.59
N TRP A 322 6.05 -1.85 24.35
CA TRP A 322 5.97 -2.39 25.72
C TRP A 322 6.84 -1.61 26.74
N PRO A 323 6.64 -0.29 26.88
CA PRO A 323 7.50 0.57 27.69
C PRO A 323 7.50 0.25 29.18
N GLN A 324 6.47 -0.44 29.68
CA GLN A 324 6.27 -0.78 31.08
C GLN A 324 6.86 -2.17 31.44
N THR A 325 7.41 -2.89 30.49
CA THR A 325 7.86 -4.27 30.69
C THR A 325 9.35 -4.28 31.07
N ALA A 326 9.76 -5.26 31.87
CA ALA A 326 11.19 -5.53 32.18
C ALA A 326 11.98 -5.63 30.86
N ALA A 327 13.31 -5.40 30.96
CA ALA A 327 14.18 -5.40 29.79
C ALA A 327 13.86 -6.54 28.81
N PRO A 328 13.77 -6.26 27.51
CA PRO A 328 13.38 -7.26 26.54
C PRO A 328 14.38 -8.43 26.60
N PRO A 329 13.90 -9.67 26.40
CA PRO A 329 14.82 -10.81 26.36
C PRO A 329 15.84 -10.59 25.23
N PRO A 330 17.08 -11.02 25.42
CA PRO A 330 18.11 -10.89 24.39
C PRO A 330 17.64 -11.56 23.12
N PRO A 331 18.04 -11.05 21.94
CA PRO A 331 17.70 -11.67 20.68
C PRO A 331 18.20 -13.11 20.69
N ARG A 332 17.39 -14.03 20.20
CA ARG A 332 17.82 -15.42 20.05
C ARG A 332 18.99 -15.44 19.07
N ARG A 333 20.18 -15.68 19.59
CA ARG A 333 21.34 -15.95 18.76
C ARG A 333 21.14 -17.34 18.17
N HIS A 334 20.56 -17.40 17.00
CA HIS A 334 20.77 -18.58 16.19
C HIS A 334 22.23 -18.54 15.76
N LEU A 335 22.91 -19.65 15.97
CA LEU A 335 24.24 -19.87 15.42
C LEU A 335 24.11 -19.73 13.88
N MET A 336 24.30 -18.51 13.40
CA MET A 336 24.66 -18.33 12.01
C MET A 336 26.14 -18.71 11.94
N PHE A 337 26.43 -19.73 11.17
CA PHE A 337 27.66 -20.44 10.95
C PHE A 337 28.91 -19.61 10.84
#